data_297477f8940e17009c780f5e97323829
#
_entry.id   297477f8940e17009c780f5e97323829
#
_cell.length_a   1.000
_cell.length_b   1.000
_cell.length_c   1.000
_cell.angle_alpha   90.00
_cell.angle_beta   90.00
_cell.angle_gamma   90.00
#
_symmetry.space_group_name_H-M   'P 1'
#
loop_
_entity.id
_entity.type
_entity.pdbx_description
1 polymer ?
#
loop_
_entity_poly.entity_id
_entity_poly.type
_entity_poly.pdbx_seq_one_letter_code
_entity_poly.pdbx_strand_id
1 'polypeptide(L)'
;MKDLIYKYSNFVITKPFIILSLVFLTISLAFQGITNFKLDASSDALVLEGDTALKKYRENEEEFGDSSFLIVTYEPNAELFSKKSLSTLQEIENMLSDIDGVDSVLSLLDAPIFFQPKVSLTQVSDNLKDLTTEGIDLKLAKDEIINNPIYKDLIISADGSITALQVVLRGNDEYDLLINKRYEILDTLNSKEPITSEIRRSLIKELQSINTRIGNLNDDESSFNSNLVREIRDILDHYKSDATLYLGGPAMITSDMMDYIRSDLVIFGSAVALVFAIMLYLFFGNIWFVLLPILNAFFTTFVTAGFLGFMDWKISVV
;
A
#
# COMPACT_ATOMS: atom_id res chain seq x y z
N MET A 1 43.05 -23.80 -16.65
CA MET A 1 41.67 -23.45 -16.99
C MET A 1 41.05 -24.42 -18.02
N LYS A 2 41.68 -24.67 -19.17
CA LYS A 2 41.16 -25.60 -20.20
C LYS A 2 40.93 -27.02 -19.68
N ASP A 3 41.83 -27.59 -18.86
CA ASP A 3 41.68 -28.91 -18.26
C ASP A 3 40.50 -29.04 -17.30
N LEU A 4 40.21 -28.00 -16.55
CA LEU A 4 39.08 -27.97 -15.61
C LEU A 4 37.76 -27.98 -16.37
N ILE A 5 37.65 -27.17 -17.42
CA ILE A 5 36.49 -27.11 -18.31
C ILE A 5 36.24 -28.44 -18.98
N TYR A 6 37.31 -29.09 -19.49
CA TYR A 6 37.21 -30.41 -20.12
C TYR A 6 36.76 -31.50 -19.14
N LYS A 7 37.32 -31.52 -17.93
CA LYS A 7 36.89 -32.45 -16.86
C LYS A 7 35.44 -32.25 -16.47
N TYR A 8 35.00 -31.02 -16.34
CA TYR A 8 33.61 -30.67 -16.02
C TYR A 8 32.66 -31.11 -17.15
N SER A 9 32.97 -30.77 -18.40
CA SER A 9 32.18 -31.18 -19.56
C SER A 9 32.06 -32.67 -19.67
N ASN A 10 33.17 -33.39 -19.50
CA ASN A 10 33.20 -34.85 -19.55
C ASN A 10 32.38 -35.45 -18.38
N PHE A 11 32.45 -34.90 -17.19
CA PHE A 11 31.67 -35.35 -16.04
C PHE A 11 30.15 -35.19 -16.29
N VAL A 12 29.74 -34.04 -16.85
CA VAL A 12 28.31 -33.75 -17.17
C VAL A 12 27.79 -34.76 -18.20
N ILE A 13 28.58 -35.06 -19.24
CA ILE A 13 28.18 -35.98 -20.31
C ILE A 13 28.17 -37.43 -19.84
N THR A 14 29.14 -37.84 -19.03
CA THR A 14 29.29 -39.23 -18.58
C THR A 14 28.40 -39.60 -17.39
N LYS A 15 27.94 -38.62 -16.61
CA LYS A 15 27.12 -38.82 -15.40
C LYS A 15 25.82 -38.00 -15.42
N PRO A 16 24.99 -38.12 -16.49
CA PRO A 16 23.81 -37.29 -16.65
C PRO A 16 22.79 -37.44 -15.50
N PHE A 17 22.64 -38.64 -14.96
CA PHE A 17 21.71 -38.89 -13.85
C PHE A 17 22.10 -38.17 -12.56
N ILE A 18 23.41 -38.02 -12.28
CA ILE A 18 23.88 -37.27 -11.11
C ILE A 18 23.53 -35.79 -11.28
N ILE A 19 23.78 -35.24 -12.47
CA ILE A 19 23.45 -33.83 -12.77
C ILE A 19 21.96 -33.59 -12.71
N LEU A 20 21.13 -34.46 -13.31
CA LEU A 20 19.67 -34.36 -13.24
C LEU A 20 19.15 -34.46 -11.78
N SER A 21 19.73 -35.37 -10.98
CA SER A 21 19.38 -35.48 -9.56
C SER A 21 19.71 -34.19 -8.78
N LEU A 22 20.86 -33.58 -9.08
CA LEU A 22 21.28 -32.33 -8.44
C LEU A 22 20.37 -31.17 -8.85
N VAL A 23 19.99 -31.06 -10.13
CA VAL A 23 19.03 -30.07 -10.63
C VAL A 23 17.67 -30.30 -9.98
N PHE A 24 17.20 -31.54 -9.89
CA PHE A 24 15.93 -31.86 -9.22
C PHE A 24 15.96 -31.49 -7.73
N LEU A 25 17.08 -31.77 -7.06
CA LEU A 25 17.26 -31.36 -5.65
C LEU A 25 17.23 -29.86 -5.48
N THR A 26 17.90 -29.07 -6.34
CA THR A 26 17.87 -27.60 -6.27
C THR A 26 16.48 -27.06 -6.54
N ILE A 27 15.72 -27.61 -7.49
CA ILE A 27 14.33 -27.22 -7.75
C ILE A 27 13.44 -27.55 -6.56
N SER A 28 13.64 -28.73 -5.93
CA SER A 28 12.86 -29.15 -4.76
C SER A 28 13.12 -28.25 -3.55
N LEU A 29 14.36 -27.84 -3.33
CA LEU A 29 14.71 -26.85 -2.28
C LEU A 29 14.13 -25.47 -2.60
N ALA A 30 14.20 -25.03 -3.86
CA ALA A 30 13.63 -23.76 -4.29
C ALA A 30 12.11 -23.74 -4.12
N PHE A 31 11.43 -24.87 -4.33
CA PHE A 31 9.99 -24.99 -4.14
C PHE A 31 9.57 -24.71 -2.68
N GLN A 32 10.37 -25.10 -1.70
CA GLN A 32 10.12 -24.78 -0.29
C GLN A 32 10.33 -23.29 0.00
N GLY A 33 11.30 -22.66 -0.66
CA GLY A 33 11.57 -21.23 -0.47
C GLY A 33 10.58 -20.32 -1.20
N ILE A 34 9.99 -20.75 -2.33
CA ILE A 34 9.13 -19.89 -3.13
C ILE A 34 7.85 -19.45 -2.39
N THR A 35 7.39 -20.28 -1.44
CA THR A 35 6.24 -19.95 -0.59
C THR A 35 6.51 -18.76 0.34
N ASN A 36 7.78 -18.50 0.64
CA ASN A 36 8.22 -17.40 1.48
C ASN A 36 8.77 -16.22 0.66
N PHE A 37 8.74 -16.33 -0.68
CA PHE A 37 9.16 -15.25 -1.56
C PHE A 37 8.16 -14.09 -1.49
N LYS A 38 8.63 -12.91 -1.11
CA LYS A 38 7.81 -11.71 -0.89
C LYS A 38 8.37 -10.52 -1.64
N LEU A 39 7.47 -9.78 -2.28
CA LEU A 39 7.74 -8.45 -2.83
C LEU A 39 7.35 -7.42 -1.77
N ASP A 40 8.27 -6.53 -1.42
CA ASP A 40 8.02 -5.44 -0.50
C ASP A 40 7.66 -4.18 -1.31
N ALA A 41 6.39 -3.80 -1.27
CA ALA A 41 5.87 -2.57 -1.82
C ALA A 41 5.22 -1.71 -0.72
N SER A 42 5.65 -1.88 0.54
CA SER A 42 5.20 -1.04 1.64
C SER A 42 5.56 0.44 1.36
N SER A 43 4.78 1.35 1.93
CA SER A 43 5.07 2.79 1.87
C SER A 43 6.48 3.10 2.39
N ASP A 44 6.93 2.37 3.40
CA ASP A 44 8.27 2.48 3.99
C ASP A 44 9.38 2.04 3.01
N ALA A 45 9.12 1.08 2.13
CA ALA A 45 10.08 0.66 1.10
C ALA A 45 10.27 1.71 0.00
N LEU A 46 9.33 2.64 -0.13
CA LEU A 46 9.38 3.74 -1.10
C LEU A 46 10.16 4.96 -0.57
N VAL A 47 10.46 4.99 0.72
CA VAL A 47 11.09 6.14 1.36
C VAL A 47 12.56 5.83 1.66
N LEU A 48 13.45 6.78 1.33
CA LEU A 48 14.88 6.64 1.62
C LEU A 48 15.14 6.73 3.14
N GLU A 49 15.70 5.66 3.72
CA GLU A 49 16.15 5.69 5.10
C GLU A 49 17.21 6.80 5.30
N GLY A 50 16.98 7.68 6.29
CA GLY A 50 17.89 8.80 6.59
C GLY A 50 17.52 10.12 5.94
N ASP A 51 16.39 10.22 5.23
CA ASP A 51 15.90 11.51 4.74
C ASP A 51 15.41 12.39 5.90
N THR A 52 15.87 13.64 5.91
CA THR A 52 15.46 14.65 6.91
C THR A 52 13.97 14.99 6.83
N ALA A 53 13.37 14.87 5.66
CA ALA A 53 11.92 15.06 5.48
C ALA A 53 11.12 13.97 6.15
N LEU A 54 11.59 12.71 6.05
CA LEU A 54 10.98 11.57 6.73
C LEU A 54 11.04 11.72 8.26
N LYS A 55 12.16 12.21 8.79
CA LYS A 55 12.30 12.45 10.23
C LYS A 55 11.28 13.48 10.72
N LYS A 56 11.10 14.59 10.00
CA LYS A 56 10.09 15.61 10.31
C LYS A 56 8.67 15.09 10.18
N TYR A 57 8.41 14.25 9.19
CA TYR A 57 7.10 13.63 9.01
C TYR A 57 6.75 12.79 10.23
N ARG A 58 7.68 11.98 10.73
CA ARG A 58 7.46 11.14 11.92
C ARG A 58 7.33 11.94 13.21
N GLU A 59 8.15 12.99 13.39
CA GLU A 59 7.99 13.92 14.52
C GLU A 59 6.56 14.50 14.54
N ASN A 60 5.97 14.77 13.37
CA ASN A 60 4.58 15.22 13.29
C ASN A 60 3.58 14.10 13.58
N GLU A 61 3.84 12.85 13.13
CA GLU A 61 2.98 11.70 13.47
C GLU A 61 2.97 11.42 14.98
N GLU A 62 4.11 11.54 15.65
CA GLU A 62 4.18 11.41 17.12
C GLU A 62 3.37 12.51 17.84
N GLU A 63 3.34 13.74 17.30
CA GLU A 63 2.64 14.86 17.91
C GLU A 63 1.14 14.86 17.61
N PHE A 64 0.74 14.48 16.39
CA PHE A 64 -0.65 14.59 15.91
C PHE A 64 -1.36 13.23 15.76
N GLY A 65 -0.68 12.13 15.98
CA GLY A 65 -1.17 10.77 15.77
C GLY A 65 -0.95 10.28 14.33
N ASP A 66 -0.72 8.99 14.18
CA ASP A 66 -0.70 8.32 12.88
C ASP A 66 -2.14 7.90 12.54
N SER A 67 -2.75 8.59 11.60
CA SER A 67 -4.04 8.20 11.06
C SER A 67 -3.88 7.94 9.56
N SER A 68 -3.70 6.70 9.20
CA SER A 68 -3.90 6.30 7.80
C SER A 68 -5.32 6.64 7.37
N PHE A 69 -5.47 7.35 6.28
CA PHE A 69 -6.79 7.72 5.78
C PHE A 69 -6.90 7.55 4.26
N LEU A 70 -8.15 7.40 3.83
CA LEU A 70 -8.54 7.47 2.43
C LEU A 70 -9.42 8.69 2.22
N ILE A 71 -9.37 9.24 1.03
CA ILE A 71 -10.23 10.35 0.61
C ILE A 71 -11.15 9.86 -0.48
N VAL A 72 -12.44 10.05 -0.28
CA VAL A 72 -13.46 9.85 -1.32
C VAL A 72 -13.97 11.21 -1.74
N THR A 73 -13.79 11.58 -3.01
CA THR A 73 -14.42 12.79 -3.56
C THR A 73 -15.82 12.45 -4.03
N TYR A 74 -16.77 13.35 -3.76
CA TYR A 74 -18.16 13.23 -4.12
C TYR A 74 -18.62 14.46 -4.92
N GLU A 75 -18.94 14.23 -6.18
CA GLU A 75 -19.51 15.21 -7.11
C GLU A 75 -20.88 14.70 -7.56
N PRO A 76 -21.99 15.13 -6.93
CA PRO A 76 -23.32 14.68 -7.28
C PRO A 76 -23.76 15.23 -8.65
N ASN A 77 -24.58 14.47 -9.38
CA ASN A 77 -25.18 14.92 -10.65
C ASN A 77 -26.19 16.06 -10.46
N ALA A 78 -26.61 16.33 -9.22
CA ALA A 78 -27.49 17.42 -8.83
C ALA A 78 -26.72 18.45 -7.97
N GLU A 79 -27.37 19.53 -7.53
CA GLU A 79 -26.76 20.48 -6.62
C GLU A 79 -26.35 19.80 -5.31
N LEU A 80 -25.11 20.02 -4.83
CA LEU A 80 -24.55 19.38 -3.64
C LEU A 80 -25.41 19.63 -2.39
N PHE A 81 -25.87 20.87 -2.19
CA PHE A 81 -26.74 21.24 -1.05
C PHE A 81 -28.22 20.92 -1.28
N SER A 82 -28.56 20.06 -2.22
CA SER A 82 -29.91 19.52 -2.34
C SER A 82 -30.14 18.41 -1.30
N LYS A 83 -31.40 18.26 -0.85
CA LYS A 83 -31.77 17.19 0.09
C LYS A 83 -31.39 15.80 -0.45
N LYS A 84 -31.54 15.57 -1.76
CA LYS A 84 -31.20 14.28 -2.38
C LYS A 84 -29.68 14.03 -2.29
N SER A 85 -28.86 15.01 -2.67
CA SER A 85 -27.40 14.86 -2.66
C SER A 85 -26.84 14.65 -1.27
N LEU A 86 -27.36 15.39 -0.28
CA LEU A 86 -26.95 15.23 1.12
C LEU A 86 -27.43 13.88 1.71
N SER A 87 -28.62 13.40 1.34
CA SER A 87 -29.08 12.07 1.75
C SER A 87 -28.21 10.95 1.15
N THR A 88 -27.85 11.07 -0.14
CA THR A 88 -26.92 10.10 -0.78
C THR A 88 -25.54 10.14 -0.13
N LEU A 89 -25.03 11.33 0.21
CA LEU A 89 -23.75 11.48 0.91
C LEU A 89 -23.80 10.79 2.28
N GLN A 90 -24.89 10.97 3.03
CA GLN A 90 -25.09 10.32 4.33
C GLN A 90 -25.20 8.79 4.22
N GLU A 91 -25.86 8.28 3.18
CA GLU A 91 -25.91 6.83 2.92
C GLU A 91 -24.51 6.27 2.66
N ILE A 92 -23.70 6.95 1.82
CA ILE A 92 -22.32 6.56 1.53
C ILE A 92 -21.49 6.56 2.82
N GLU A 93 -21.58 7.64 3.61
CA GLU A 93 -20.86 7.79 4.88
C GLU A 93 -21.19 6.66 5.86
N ASN A 94 -22.48 6.34 6.02
CA ASN A 94 -22.92 5.26 6.90
C ASN A 94 -22.37 3.90 6.42
N MET A 95 -22.46 3.60 5.11
CA MET A 95 -21.94 2.35 4.56
C MET A 95 -20.43 2.23 4.70
N LEU A 96 -19.69 3.32 4.53
CA LEU A 96 -18.24 3.33 4.73
C LEU A 96 -17.85 3.18 6.20
N SER A 97 -18.64 3.77 7.11
CA SER A 97 -18.41 3.65 8.56
C SER A 97 -18.66 2.22 9.10
N ASP A 98 -19.51 1.44 8.43
CA ASP A 98 -19.81 0.06 8.81
C ASP A 98 -18.74 -0.96 8.38
N ILE A 99 -17.74 -0.54 7.57
CA ILE A 99 -16.67 -1.42 7.10
C ILE A 99 -15.70 -1.76 8.25
N ASP A 100 -15.39 -3.05 8.42
CA ASP A 100 -14.36 -3.44 9.39
C ASP A 100 -12.98 -2.90 8.99
N GLY A 101 -12.33 -2.19 9.90
CA GLY A 101 -11.06 -1.49 9.64
C GLY A 101 -11.19 -0.01 9.39
N VAL A 102 -12.40 0.51 9.26
CA VAL A 102 -12.68 1.95 9.32
C VAL A 102 -12.89 2.33 10.79
N ASP A 103 -12.20 3.37 11.23
CA ASP A 103 -12.35 3.94 12.57
C ASP A 103 -13.44 5.00 12.59
N SER A 104 -13.41 5.91 11.63
CA SER A 104 -14.41 6.97 11.47
C SER A 104 -14.44 7.45 10.01
N VAL A 105 -15.58 8.05 9.64
CA VAL A 105 -15.72 8.78 8.38
C VAL A 105 -16.12 10.19 8.72
N LEU A 106 -15.41 11.16 8.17
CA LEU A 106 -15.69 12.59 8.34
C LEU A 106 -16.07 13.18 6.98
N SER A 107 -17.14 13.93 6.94
CA SER A 107 -17.67 14.50 5.70
C SER A 107 -18.08 15.98 5.86
N LEU A 108 -18.63 16.52 4.78
CA LEU A 108 -19.29 17.82 4.81
C LEU A 108 -20.47 17.86 5.79
N LEU A 109 -21.09 16.71 6.07
CA LEU A 109 -22.25 16.60 6.96
C LEU A 109 -21.88 16.95 8.40
N ASP A 110 -20.64 16.63 8.82
CA ASP A 110 -20.11 16.90 10.16
C ASP A 110 -19.61 18.34 10.33
N ALA A 111 -19.64 19.14 9.25
CA ALA A 111 -19.12 20.50 9.29
C ALA A 111 -19.97 21.40 10.22
N PRO A 112 -19.41 21.96 11.32
CA PRO A 112 -20.14 22.85 12.22
C PRO A 112 -20.63 24.08 11.51
N ILE A 113 -21.90 24.44 11.78
CA ILE A 113 -22.57 25.65 11.29
C ILE A 113 -22.69 26.65 12.44
N PHE A 114 -22.09 27.83 12.29
CA PHE A 114 -21.95 28.81 13.36
C PHE A 114 -23.03 29.95 13.32
N PHE A 115 -23.68 30.13 12.17
CA PHE A 115 -24.59 31.29 11.98
C PHE A 115 -26.09 30.93 11.97
N GLN A 116 -26.44 29.67 12.33
CA GLN A 116 -27.83 29.21 12.34
C GLN A 116 -28.25 28.44 13.62
N PRO A 117 -28.64 29.11 14.73
CA PRO A 117 -28.59 30.56 15.01
C PRO A 117 -27.15 31.02 15.21
N LYS A 118 -26.89 32.34 15.13
CA LYS A 118 -25.57 32.90 15.46
C LYS A 118 -25.20 32.50 16.89
N VAL A 119 -24.18 31.68 17.01
CA VAL A 119 -23.70 31.19 18.30
C VAL A 119 -22.55 32.08 18.78
N SER A 120 -22.59 32.47 20.02
CA SER A 120 -21.47 33.19 20.66
C SER A 120 -20.32 32.21 20.90
N LEU A 121 -19.07 32.67 20.75
CA LEU A 121 -17.85 31.85 21.00
C LEU A 121 -17.85 31.16 22.38
N THR A 122 -18.59 31.69 23.35
CA THR A 122 -18.74 31.10 24.70
C THR A 122 -19.78 29.97 24.77
N GLN A 123 -20.55 29.75 23.71
CA GLN A 123 -21.64 28.77 23.65
C GLN A 123 -21.42 27.73 22.53
N VAL A 124 -20.25 27.77 21.88
CA VAL A 124 -19.93 26.96 20.72
C VAL A 124 -19.94 25.46 21.08
N SER A 125 -19.49 25.08 22.28
CA SER A 125 -19.40 23.66 22.66
C SER A 125 -20.76 22.96 22.84
N ASP A 126 -21.84 23.72 23.15
CA ASP A 126 -23.09 23.09 23.57
C ASP A 126 -24.23 23.22 22.53
N ASN A 127 -24.02 24.00 21.46
CA ASN A 127 -25.10 24.35 20.50
C ASN A 127 -24.63 24.31 19.02
N LEU A 128 -23.55 23.61 18.69
CA LEU A 128 -23.15 23.45 17.31
C LEU A 128 -24.16 22.57 16.57
N LYS A 129 -24.61 23.08 15.43
CA LYS A 129 -25.43 22.35 14.47
C LYS A 129 -24.59 21.99 13.27
N ASP A 130 -25.01 20.98 12.58
CA ASP A 130 -24.44 20.47 11.33
C ASP A 130 -25.51 20.38 10.25
N LEU A 131 -25.13 19.90 9.05
CA LEU A 131 -26.07 19.79 7.94
C LEU A 131 -27.14 18.70 8.14
N THR A 132 -26.97 17.80 9.12
CA THR A 132 -27.94 16.74 9.46
C THR A 132 -29.00 17.24 10.42
N THR A 133 -28.81 18.39 11.06
CA THR A 133 -29.72 18.96 12.06
C THR A 133 -31.03 19.42 11.41
N GLU A 134 -32.17 19.01 11.98
CA GLU A 134 -33.48 19.45 11.50
C GLU A 134 -33.66 20.96 11.57
N GLY A 135 -34.23 21.53 10.49
CA GLY A 135 -34.55 22.97 10.43
C GLY A 135 -33.41 23.88 10.01
N ILE A 136 -32.30 23.35 9.54
CA ILE A 136 -31.22 24.12 8.92
C ILE A 136 -31.67 24.67 7.55
N ASP A 137 -31.43 25.95 7.31
CA ASP A 137 -31.57 26.53 5.98
C ASP A 137 -30.36 26.22 5.13
N LEU A 138 -30.53 25.28 4.18
CA LEU A 138 -29.42 24.77 3.31
C LEU A 138 -28.80 25.89 2.46
N LYS A 139 -29.50 26.96 2.11
CA LYS A 139 -28.91 28.08 1.36
C LYS A 139 -27.95 28.91 2.22
N LEU A 140 -28.38 29.23 3.44
CA LEU A 140 -27.52 29.95 4.38
C LEU A 140 -26.33 29.08 4.81
N ALA A 141 -26.52 27.76 5.01
CA ALA A 141 -25.45 26.83 5.31
C ALA A 141 -24.43 26.74 4.17
N LYS A 142 -24.90 26.64 2.90
CA LYS A 142 -24.05 26.71 1.73
C LYS A 142 -23.20 27.97 1.70
N ASP A 143 -23.82 29.13 1.86
CA ASP A 143 -23.11 30.42 1.84
C ASP A 143 -22.07 30.50 2.97
N GLU A 144 -22.40 29.99 4.15
CA GLU A 144 -21.47 29.93 5.28
C GLU A 144 -20.27 29.01 4.98
N ILE A 145 -20.51 27.79 4.54
CA ILE A 145 -19.46 26.77 4.32
C ILE A 145 -18.53 27.19 3.17
N ILE A 146 -19.06 27.65 2.04
CA ILE A 146 -18.25 28.05 0.88
C ILE A 146 -17.37 29.26 1.17
N ASN A 147 -17.84 30.16 2.00
CA ASN A 147 -17.09 31.39 2.36
C ASN A 147 -16.22 31.24 3.61
N ASN A 148 -16.32 30.13 4.31
CA ASN A 148 -15.51 29.87 5.49
C ASN A 148 -14.10 29.38 5.10
N PRO A 149 -13.02 30.08 5.49
CA PRO A 149 -11.65 29.71 5.15
C PRO A 149 -11.20 28.36 5.73
N ILE A 150 -11.93 27.82 6.73
CA ILE A 150 -11.64 26.49 7.31
C ILE A 150 -12.13 25.39 6.38
N TYR A 151 -13.23 25.59 5.65
CA TYR A 151 -13.86 24.55 4.83
C TYR A 151 -13.53 24.67 3.34
N LYS A 152 -13.37 25.92 2.88
CA LYS A 152 -13.09 26.22 1.48
C LYS A 152 -11.77 25.61 1.05
N ASP A 153 -11.78 24.93 -0.08
CA ASP A 153 -10.62 24.27 -0.69
C ASP A 153 -10.00 23.15 0.18
N LEU A 154 -10.63 22.80 1.32
CA LEU A 154 -10.23 21.68 2.16
C LEU A 154 -11.24 20.52 2.08
N ILE A 155 -12.51 20.79 2.44
CA ILE A 155 -13.57 19.77 2.42
C ILE A 155 -14.62 20.05 1.33
N ILE A 156 -14.63 21.25 0.75
CA ILE A 156 -15.53 21.64 -0.32
C ILE A 156 -14.77 22.46 -1.38
N SER A 157 -15.09 22.25 -2.65
CA SER A 157 -14.53 23.03 -3.76
C SER A 157 -14.99 24.50 -3.71
N ALA A 158 -14.21 25.39 -4.31
CA ALA A 158 -14.48 26.84 -4.30
C ALA A 158 -15.84 27.21 -4.88
N ASP A 159 -16.38 26.42 -5.82
CA ASP A 159 -17.69 26.60 -6.43
C ASP A 159 -18.81 25.85 -5.69
N GLY A 160 -18.49 25.05 -4.70
CA GLY A 160 -19.44 24.30 -3.89
C GLY A 160 -20.07 23.11 -4.61
N SER A 161 -19.45 22.61 -5.66
CA SER A 161 -19.96 21.47 -6.46
C SER A 161 -19.43 20.12 -5.98
N ILE A 162 -18.22 20.07 -5.41
CA ILE A 162 -17.53 18.86 -5.00
C ILE A 162 -17.22 18.92 -3.51
N THR A 163 -17.42 17.81 -2.83
CA THR A 163 -16.97 17.62 -1.44
C THR A 163 -16.13 16.38 -1.30
N ALA A 164 -15.50 16.19 -0.15
CA ALA A 164 -14.72 15.02 0.17
C ALA A 164 -15.17 14.38 1.48
N LEU A 165 -15.09 13.06 1.54
CA LEU A 165 -15.18 12.27 2.76
C LEU A 165 -13.77 11.81 3.12
N GLN A 166 -13.37 11.99 4.36
CA GLN A 166 -12.15 11.40 4.91
C GLN A 166 -12.52 10.11 5.64
N VAL A 167 -12.05 9.00 5.13
CA VAL A 167 -12.23 7.68 5.74
C VAL A 167 -10.97 7.39 6.54
N VAL A 168 -11.07 7.49 7.86
CA VAL A 168 -9.96 7.21 8.79
C VAL A 168 -9.88 5.71 9.01
N LEU A 169 -8.71 5.14 8.77
CA LEU A 169 -8.47 3.72 8.95
C LEU A 169 -8.01 3.43 10.37
N ARG A 170 -8.36 2.26 10.86
CA ARG A 170 -7.88 1.80 12.18
C ARG A 170 -6.39 1.56 12.12
N GLY A 171 -5.62 2.27 12.95
CA GLY A 171 -4.18 2.10 13.09
C GLY A 171 -3.81 0.74 13.70
N ASN A 172 -2.56 0.37 13.54
CA ASN A 172 -1.98 -0.84 14.14
C ASN A 172 -0.94 -0.44 15.20
N ASP A 173 -1.38 -0.29 16.44
CA ASP A 173 -0.53 0.13 17.57
C ASP A 173 0.74 -0.73 17.71
N GLU A 174 0.68 -2.05 17.40
CA GLU A 174 1.85 -2.93 17.46
C GLU A 174 2.87 -2.57 16.37
N TYR A 175 2.40 -2.26 15.17
CA TYR A 175 3.23 -1.85 14.05
C TYR A 175 3.97 -0.55 14.37
N ASP A 176 3.25 0.46 14.84
CA ASP A 176 3.79 1.79 15.15
C ASP A 176 4.84 1.71 16.26
N LEU A 177 4.56 0.92 17.32
CA LEU A 177 5.51 0.68 18.40
C LEU A 177 6.79 0.00 17.89
N LEU A 178 6.68 -0.97 16.98
CA LEU A 178 7.84 -1.65 16.41
C LEU A 178 8.64 -0.76 15.47
N ILE A 179 7.97 0.06 14.67
CA ILE A 179 8.59 1.06 13.81
C ILE A 179 9.40 2.06 14.65
N ASN A 180 8.80 2.66 15.66
CA ASN A 180 9.49 3.61 16.55
C ASN A 180 10.71 2.97 17.21
N LYS A 181 10.58 1.77 17.72
CA LYS A 181 11.69 1.04 18.31
C LYS A 181 12.81 0.69 17.32
N ARG A 182 12.46 0.37 16.07
CA ARG A 182 13.42 0.18 14.98
C ARG A 182 14.27 1.42 14.76
N TYR A 183 13.63 2.60 14.76
CA TYR A 183 14.34 3.86 14.54
C TYR A 183 15.25 4.24 15.71
N GLU A 184 14.82 4.05 16.96
CA GLU A 184 15.68 4.25 18.13
C GLU A 184 16.97 3.42 18.03
N ILE A 185 16.84 2.16 17.61
CA ILE A 185 17.99 1.28 17.41
C ILE A 185 18.88 1.77 16.27
N LEU A 186 18.30 2.16 15.15
CA LEU A 186 19.04 2.67 13.98
C LEU A 186 19.77 3.99 14.32
N ASP A 187 19.12 4.92 14.98
CA ASP A 187 19.72 6.17 15.45
C ASP A 187 20.88 5.89 16.42
N THR A 188 20.71 4.94 17.33
CA THR A 188 21.76 4.51 18.23
C THR A 188 22.95 3.90 17.49
N LEU A 189 22.71 3.03 16.50
CA LEU A 189 23.75 2.38 15.70
C LEU A 189 24.51 3.36 14.78
N ASN A 190 23.84 4.41 14.31
CA ASN A 190 24.37 5.45 13.43
C ASN A 190 24.94 6.65 14.22
N SER A 191 24.72 6.73 15.52
CA SER A 191 25.26 7.79 16.36
C SER A 191 26.79 7.79 16.33
N LYS A 192 27.40 8.98 16.48
CA LYS A 192 28.86 9.13 16.57
C LYS A 192 29.43 8.71 17.93
N GLU A 193 28.58 8.31 18.87
CA GLU A 193 29.02 7.85 20.18
C GLU A 193 29.62 6.44 20.12
N PRO A 194 30.71 6.19 20.84
CA PRO A 194 31.36 4.87 20.83
C PRO A 194 30.49 3.83 21.52
N ILE A 195 29.93 2.92 20.76
CA ILE A 195 29.13 1.79 21.25
C ILE A 195 30.05 0.58 21.39
N THR A 196 29.96 -0.13 22.53
CA THR A 196 30.70 -1.37 22.78
C THR A 196 30.28 -2.45 21.75
N SER A 197 31.23 -3.30 21.36
CA SER A 197 30.95 -4.38 20.38
C SER A 197 29.85 -5.35 20.83
N GLU A 198 29.67 -5.54 22.12
CA GLU A 198 28.60 -6.37 22.70
C GLU A 198 27.23 -5.70 22.54
N ILE A 199 27.12 -4.41 22.86
CA ILE A 199 25.89 -3.64 22.71
C ILE A 199 25.51 -3.58 21.22
N ARG A 200 26.48 -3.32 20.33
CA ARG A 200 26.23 -3.32 18.88
C ARG A 200 25.66 -4.66 18.38
N ARG A 201 26.19 -5.79 18.87
CA ARG A 201 25.68 -7.11 18.49
C ARG A 201 24.26 -7.37 19.01
N SER A 202 23.95 -6.95 20.23
CA SER A 202 22.59 -7.09 20.79
C SER A 202 21.58 -6.25 20.02
N LEU A 203 21.92 -4.98 19.70
CA LEU A 203 21.07 -4.10 18.91
C LEU A 203 20.82 -4.62 17.50
N ILE A 204 21.84 -5.16 16.82
CA ILE A 204 21.66 -5.79 15.49
C ILE A 204 20.73 -7.00 15.57
N LYS A 205 20.86 -7.84 16.60
CA LYS A 205 19.99 -9.00 16.78
C LYS A 205 18.54 -8.58 17.07
N GLU A 206 18.37 -7.55 17.89
CA GLU A 206 17.06 -6.98 18.20
C GLU A 206 16.43 -6.37 16.94
N LEU A 207 17.20 -5.61 16.16
CA LEU A 207 16.79 -5.03 14.88
C LEU A 207 16.31 -6.12 13.89
N GLN A 208 17.04 -7.24 13.81
CA GLN A 208 16.62 -8.37 12.96
C GLN A 208 15.28 -8.96 13.43
N SER A 209 15.08 -9.11 14.72
CA SER A 209 13.82 -9.61 15.29
C SER A 209 12.65 -8.66 14.99
N ILE A 210 12.87 -7.36 15.18
CA ILE A 210 11.88 -6.32 14.88
C ILE A 210 11.55 -6.30 13.39
N ASN A 211 12.56 -6.31 12.50
CA ASN A 211 12.33 -6.32 11.06
C ASN A 211 11.54 -7.55 10.59
N THR A 212 11.78 -8.71 11.18
CA THR A 212 11.01 -9.92 10.90
C THR A 212 9.54 -9.76 11.34
N ARG A 213 9.31 -9.18 12.53
CA ARG A 213 7.95 -8.94 13.04
C ARG A 213 7.19 -7.92 12.20
N ILE A 214 7.82 -6.76 11.92
CA ILE A 214 7.28 -5.74 11.00
C ILE A 214 6.93 -6.36 9.66
N GLY A 215 7.82 -7.19 9.12
CA GLY A 215 7.59 -7.85 7.85
C GLY A 215 6.34 -8.73 7.83
N ASN A 216 6.08 -9.46 8.91
CA ASN A 216 4.86 -10.28 9.00
C ASN A 216 3.60 -9.43 9.14
N LEU A 217 3.66 -8.37 9.95
CA LEU A 217 2.55 -7.42 10.11
C LEU A 217 2.24 -6.70 8.78
N ASN A 218 3.25 -6.25 8.04
CA ASN A 218 3.06 -5.61 6.74
C ASN A 218 2.35 -6.51 5.72
N ASP A 219 2.63 -7.81 5.72
CA ASP A 219 1.99 -8.75 4.80
C ASP A 219 0.50 -8.91 5.12
N ASP A 220 0.16 -9.00 6.41
CA ASP A 220 -1.22 -9.10 6.89
C ASP A 220 -1.96 -7.79 6.63
N GLU A 221 -1.36 -6.65 6.93
CA GLU A 221 -1.91 -5.31 6.72
C GLU A 221 -2.08 -4.96 5.24
N SER A 222 -1.11 -5.28 4.40
CA SER A 222 -1.23 -5.07 2.95
C SER A 222 -2.40 -5.86 2.35
N SER A 223 -2.60 -7.09 2.80
CA SER A 223 -3.73 -7.92 2.38
C SER A 223 -5.05 -7.36 2.89
N PHE A 224 -5.09 -6.91 4.13
CA PHE A 224 -6.24 -6.28 4.75
C PHE A 224 -6.62 -4.97 4.03
N ASN A 225 -5.65 -4.06 3.84
CA ASN A 225 -5.85 -2.79 3.15
C ASN A 225 -6.31 -2.99 1.69
N SER A 226 -5.78 -3.99 0.98
CA SER A 226 -6.23 -4.30 -0.39
C SER A 226 -7.68 -4.77 -0.44
N ASN A 227 -8.13 -5.56 0.54
CA ASN A 227 -9.52 -6.00 0.64
C ASN A 227 -10.43 -4.81 1.00
N LEU A 228 -10.02 -3.99 1.96
CA LEU A 228 -10.74 -2.80 2.38
C LEU A 228 -10.90 -1.79 1.23
N VAL A 229 -9.84 -1.49 0.49
CA VAL A 229 -9.91 -0.63 -0.71
C VAL A 229 -10.90 -1.19 -1.74
N ARG A 230 -10.93 -2.51 -1.92
CA ARG A 230 -11.88 -3.16 -2.84
C ARG A 230 -13.31 -3.02 -2.35
N GLU A 231 -13.57 -3.27 -1.06
CA GLU A 231 -14.90 -3.14 -0.47
C GLU A 231 -15.41 -1.69 -0.55
N ILE A 232 -14.57 -0.71 -0.26
CA ILE A 232 -14.90 0.71 -0.47
C ILE A 232 -15.27 0.97 -1.94
N ARG A 233 -14.49 0.48 -2.90
CA ARG A 233 -14.79 0.65 -4.33
C ARG A 233 -16.12 0.01 -4.72
N ASP A 234 -16.39 -1.17 -4.20
CA ASP A 234 -17.67 -1.86 -4.47
C ASP A 234 -18.85 -1.03 -3.96
N ILE A 235 -18.74 -0.41 -2.78
CA ILE A 235 -19.75 0.53 -2.26
C ILE A 235 -19.90 1.73 -3.19
N LEU A 236 -18.78 2.41 -3.53
CA LEU A 236 -18.81 3.59 -4.40
C LEU A 236 -19.39 3.29 -5.79
N ASP A 237 -19.17 2.09 -6.29
CA ASP A 237 -19.68 1.66 -7.60
C ASP A 237 -21.21 1.62 -7.66
N HIS A 238 -21.90 1.39 -6.54
CA HIS A 238 -23.35 1.43 -6.46
C HIS A 238 -23.93 2.83 -6.68
N TYR A 239 -23.15 3.87 -6.37
CA TYR A 239 -23.59 5.27 -6.46
C TYR A 239 -23.10 6.00 -7.73
N LYS A 240 -22.44 5.32 -8.67
CA LYS A 240 -21.94 5.90 -9.93
C LYS A 240 -23.03 6.51 -10.82
N SER A 241 -24.28 6.07 -10.64
CA SER A 241 -25.42 6.67 -11.36
C SER A 241 -25.86 8.01 -10.79
N ASP A 242 -25.58 8.27 -9.51
CA ASP A 242 -26.03 9.48 -8.79
C ASP A 242 -24.92 10.52 -8.64
N ALA A 243 -23.65 10.09 -8.66
CA ALA A 243 -22.50 10.96 -8.46
C ALA A 243 -21.24 10.44 -9.20
N THR A 244 -20.32 11.36 -9.46
CA THR A 244 -18.94 11.01 -9.81
C THR A 244 -18.13 10.88 -8.52
N LEU A 245 -17.53 9.71 -8.33
CA LEU A 245 -16.81 9.35 -7.12
C LEU A 245 -15.38 8.91 -7.46
N TYR A 246 -14.40 9.43 -6.73
CA TYR A 246 -13.02 8.98 -6.82
C TYR A 246 -12.49 8.64 -5.44
N LEU A 247 -11.76 7.54 -5.37
CA LEU A 247 -11.04 7.10 -4.18
C LEU A 247 -9.56 7.47 -4.33
N GLY A 248 -8.97 8.06 -3.30
CA GLY A 248 -7.55 8.40 -3.22
C GLY A 248 -6.99 8.13 -1.82
N GLY A 249 -5.69 8.23 -1.68
CA GLY A 249 -4.99 8.08 -0.41
C GLY A 249 -3.86 7.05 -0.44
N PRO A 250 -2.94 7.08 0.55
CA PRO A 250 -1.74 6.26 0.55
C PRO A 250 -2.04 4.75 0.50
N ALA A 251 -2.99 4.27 1.29
CA ALA A 251 -3.37 2.85 1.32
C ALA A 251 -3.93 2.36 -0.02
N MET A 252 -4.71 3.20 -0.72
CA MET A 252 -5.20 2.90 -2.07
C MET A 252 -4.07 2.84 -3.09
N ILE A 253 -3.14 3.82 -3.05
CA ILE A 253 -1.99 3.86 -3.97
C ILE A 253 -1.12 2.61 -3.79
N THR A 254 -0.84 2.22 -2.56
CA THR A 254 -0.07 1.01 -2.25
C THR A 254 -0.75 -0.25 -2.76
N SER A 255 -2.07 -0.37 -2.55
CA SER A 255 -2.86 -1.50 -3.05
C SER A 255 -2.83 -1.59 -4.57
N ASP A 256 -3.10 -0.48 -5.27
CA ASP A 256 -3.09 -0.42 -6.74
C ASP A 256 -1.70 -0.70 -7.30
N MET A 257 -0.65 -0.18 -6.67
CA MET A 257 0.73 -0.42 -7.08
C MET A 257 1.07 -1.91 -7.04
N MET A 258 0.64 -2.64 -5.99
CA MET A 258 0.83 -4.09 -5.90
C MET A 258 0.09 -4.84 -7.01
N ASP A 259 -1.15 -4.47 -7.28
CA ASP A 259 -1.96 -5.10 -8.32
C ASP A 259 -1.38 -4.82 -9.72
N TYR A 260 -0.91 -3.59 -9.98
CA TYR A 260 -0.22 -3.25 -11.23
C TYR A 260 1.09 -4.01 -11.39
N ILE A 261 1.92 -4.10 -10.35
CA ILE A 261 3.19 -4.84 -10.41
C ILE A 261 2.93 -6.31 -10.74
N ARG A 262 1.97 -6.95 -10.08
CA ARG A 262 1.59 -8.33 -10.38
C ARG A 262 1.11 -8.52 -11.83
N SER A 263 0.26 -7.61 -12.28
CA SER A 263 -0.25 -7.61 -13.65
C SER A 263 0.87 -7.40 -14.66
N ASP A 264 1.75 -6.43 -14.43
CA ASP A 264 2.86 -6.10 -15.29
C ASP A 264 3.87 -7.24 -15.40
N LEU A 265 4.21 -7.90 -14.29
CA LEU A 265 5.07 -9.09 -14.31
C LEU A 265 4.51 -10.19 -15.21
N VAL A 266 3.20 -10.42 -15.18
CA VAL A 266 2.55 -11.44 -16.03
C VAL A 266 2.49 -10.98 -17.49
N ILE A 267 2.04 -9.75 -17.74
CA ILE A 267 1.85 -9.23 -19.11
C ILE A 267 3.20 -9.05 -19.81
N PHE A 268 4.12 -8.30 -19.20
CA PHE A 268 5.44 -8.04 -19.81
C PHE A 268 6.30 -9.31 -19.83
N GLY A 269 6.27 -10.11 -18.76
CA GLY A 269 6.99 -11.39 -18.72
C GLY A 269 6.54 -12.33 -19.83
N SER A 270 5.25 -12.48 -20.04
CA SER A 270 4.70 -13.31 -21.12
C SER A 270 4.99 -12.73 -22.52
N ALA A 271 4.90 -11.40 -22.68
CA ALA A 271 5.21 -10.74 -23.95
C ALA A 271 6.69 -10.91 -24.33
N VAL A 272 7.61 -10.70 -23.39
CA VAL A 272 9.04 -10.91 -23.60
C VAL A 272 9.35 -12.37 -23.94
N ALA A 273 8.75 -13.32 -23.19
CA ALA A 273 8.91 -14.75 -23.47
C ALA A 273 8.41 -15.12 -24.88
N LEU A 274 7.29 -14.56 -25.30
CA LEU A 274 6.73 -14.77 -26.64
C LEU A 274 7.65 -14.21 -27.73
N VAL A 275 8.10 -12.97 -27.61
CA VAL A 275 9.03 -12.35 -28.57
C VAL A 275 10.32 -13.15 -28.66
N PHE A 276 10.86 -13.58 -27.52
CA PHE A 276 12.07 -14.38 -27.45
C PHE A 276 11.85 -15.76 -28.12
N ALA A 277 10.70 -16.40 -27.89
CA ALA A 277 10.32 -17.64 -28.53
C ALA A 277 10.26 -17.52 -30.07
N ILE A 278 9.61 -16.47 -30.56
CA ILE A 278 9.50 -16.20 -32.00
C ILE A 278 10.89 -15.98 -32.61
N MET A 279 11.73 -15.19 -31.94
CA MET A 279 13.08 -14.89 -32.39
C MET A 279 13.95 -16.16 -32.48
N LEU A 280 13.94 -17.01 -31.45
CA LEU A 280 14.64 -18.30 -31.44
C LEU A 280 14.10 -19.20 -32.53
N TYR A 281 12.78 -19.26 -32.76
CA TYR A 281 12.20 -20.10 -33.81
C TYR A 281 12.62 -19.65 -35.21
N LEU A 282 12.65 -18.36 -35.46
CA LEU A 282 13.11 -17.80 -36.75
C LEU A 282 14.58 -18.09 -37.01
N PHE A 283 15.43 -18.10 -35.97
CA PHE A 283 16.86 -18.41 -36.11
C PHE A 283 17.15 -19.92 -36.29
N PHE A 284 16.47 -20.75 -35.51
CA PHE A 284 16.83 -22.17 -35.44
C PHE A 284 15.90 -23.09 -36.23
N GLY A 285 14.67 -22.63 -36.55
CA GLY A 285 13.69 -23.43 -37.32
C GLY A 285 13.20 -24.71 -36.61
N ASN A 286 13.55 -24.90 -35.34
CA ASN A 286 13.25 -26.13 -34.61
C ASN A 286 12.76 -25.80 -33.20
N ILE A 287 11.58 -26.32 -32.82
CA ILE A 287 10.92 -26.06 -31.57
C ILE A 287 11.74 -26.43 -30.31
N TRP A 288 12.58 -27.47 -30.41
CA TRP A 288 13.41 -27.89 -29.28
C TRP A 288 14.45 -26.84 -28.89
N PHE A 289 15.02 -26.12 -29.88
CA PHE A 289 15.97 -25.05 -29.64
C PHE A 289 15.27 -23.76 -29.13
N VAL A 290 13.95 -23.69 -29.17
CA VAL A 290 13.14 -22.66 -28.53
C VAL A 290 12.79 -23.05 -27.09
N LEU A 291 12.29 -24.27 -26.92
CA LEU A 291 11.76 -24.74 -25.64
C LEU A 291 12.86 -24.87 -24.58
N LEU A 292 14.04 -25.42 -24.94
CA LEU A 292 15.12 -25.62 -23.97
C LEU A 292 15.63 -24.34 -23.32
N PRO A 293 15.95 -23.25 -24.05
CA PRO A 293 16.36 -22.00 -23.44
C PRO A 293 15.26 -21.35 -22.58
N ILE A 294 13.99 -21.40 -23.02
CA ILE A 294 12.87 -20.84 -22.28
C ILE A 294 12.66 -21.60 -20.96
N LEU A 295 12.67 -22.93 -21.00
CA LEU A 295 12.60 -23.75 -19.78
C LEU A 295 13.77 -23.47 -18.85
N ASN A 296 14.98 -23.34 -19.39
CA ASN A 296 16.15 -23.02 -18.57
C ASN A 296 16.03 -21.64 -17.90
N ALA A 297 15.56 -20.62 -18.64
CA ALA A 297 15.29 -19.30 -18.09
C ALA A 297 14.24 -19.35 -16.96
N PHE A 298 13.14 -20.08 -17.21
CA PHE A 298 12.09 -20.27 -16.21
C PHE A 298 12.62 -20.96 -14.95
N PHE A 299 13.35 -22.05 -15.08
CA PHE A 299 13.93 -22.76 -13.93
C PHE A 299 14.96 -21.92 -13.19
N THR A 300 15.78 -21.14 -13.89
CA THR A 300 16.76 -20.25 -13.26
C THR A 300 16.03 -19.17 -12.42
N THR A 301 15.01 -18.53 -12.97
CA THR A 301 14.20 -17.53 -12.26
C THR A 301 13.50 -18.16 -11.05
N PHE A 302 12.91 -19.34 -11.22
CA PHE A 302 12.27 -20.09 -10.16
C PHE A 302 13.23 -20.45 -9.02
N VAL A 303 14.42 -20.95 -9.34
CA VAL A 303 15.45 -21.30 -8.34
C VAL A 303 15.95 -20.05 -7.64
N THR A 304 16.14 -18.94 -8.36
CA THR A 304 16.57 -17.67 -7.76
C THR A 304 15.52 -17.12 -6.79
N ALA A 305 14.25 -17.10 -7.20
CA ALA A 305 13.14 -16.67 -6.33
C ALA A 305 13.00 -17.57 -5.09
N GLY A 306 13.12 -18.90 -5.29
CA GLY A 306 13.11 -19.86 -4.18
C GLY A 306 14.28 -19.67 -3.22
N PHE A 307 15.49 -19.37 -3.74
CA PHE A 307 16.65 -19.09 -2.89
C PHE A 307 16.45 -17.81 -2.08
N LEU A 308 15.92 -16.73 -2.68
CA LEU A 308 15.61 -15.48 -1.99
C LEU A 308 14.56 -15.69 -0.89
N GLY A 309 13.50 -16.45 -1.18
CA GLY A 309 12.48 -16.79 -0.17
C GLY A 309 13.03 -17.70 0.94
N PHE A 310 13.99 -18.60 0.63
CA PHE A 310 14.65 -19.42 1.65
C PHE A 310 15.55 -18.60 2.58
N MET A 311 16.16 -17.52 2.05
CA MET A 311 16.97 -16.58 2.83
C MET A 311 16.14 -15.53 3.55
N ASP A 312 14.80 -15.56 3.42
CA ASP A 312 13.86 -14.54 3.91
C ASP A 312 14.24 -13.12 3.42
N TRP A 313 14.73 -13.06 2.18
CA TRP A 313 15.18 -11.81 1.57
C TRP A 313 14.04 -11.21 0.76
N LYS A 314 13.50 -10.11 1.25
CA LYS A 314 12.48 -9.34 0.54
C LYS A 314 13.10 -8.57 -0.62
N ILE A 315 12.39 -8.54 -1.74
CA ILE A 315 12.78 -7.71 -2.88
C ILE A 315 11.93 -6.44 -2.82
N SER A 316 12.59 -5.31 -2.63
CA SER A 316 11.96 -4.00 -2.80
C SER A 316 11.66 -3.76 -4.28
N VAL A 317 10.57 -3.07 -4.55
CA VAL A 317 10.13 -2.68 -5.90
C VAL A 317 10.88 -1.45 -6.41
N VAL A 318 11.61 -0.76 -5.53
CA VAL A 318 12.42 0.45 -5.82
C VAL A 318 13.89 0.17 -5.59
#